data_7ac24d11a284cc352d1aead62cf206a3
#
_entry.id   7ac24d11a284cc352d1aead62cf206a3
#
_cell.length_a   1.000
_cell.length_b   1.000
_cell.length_c   1.000
_cell.angle_alpha   90.00
_cell.angle_beta   90.00
_cell.angle_gamma   90.00
#
_symmetry.space_group_name_H-M   'P 1'
#
loop_
_entity.id
_entity.type
_entity.pdbx_description
1 polymer ?
#
loop_
_entity_poly.entity_id
_entity_poly.type
_entity_poly.pdbx_seq_one_letter_code
_entity_poly.pdbx_strand_id
1 'polypeptide(L)'
;MSRHEHLLLDGPDGKLEVFVDPPPAADGDRRAAAGIAMVAHPHPLFGGTADNKVVTTLAKSFRELGCVTLRPSFRGVGASEGRHDRGIAETEDLLAIHDYARNRFGPLPLYLAGFSFGA
;
A
#
# COMPACT_ATOMS: atom_id res chain seq x y z
N MET A 1 2.16 16.79 -11.46
CA MET A 1 3.12 15.69 -11.51
C MET A 1 2.96 14.82 -10.28
N SER A 2 2.72 13.56 -10.46
CA SER A 2 2.59 12.67 -9.33
C SER A 2 3.97 12.34 -8.77
N ARG A 3 4.05 12.24 -7.44
CA ARG A 3 5.30 11.94 -6.76
C ARG A 3 5.20 10.56 -6.12
N HIS A 4 5.64 9.60 -6.88
CA HIS A 4 5.75 8.25 -6.41
C HIS A 4 6.86 8.17 -5.34
N GLU A 5 6.54 7.62 -4.19
CA GLU A 5 7.51 7.39 -3.14
C GLU A 5 7.73 5.89 -2.94
N HIS A 6 8.96 5.53 -2.64
CA HIS A 6 9.35 4.16 -2.33
C HIS A 6 9.98 4.17 -0.95
N LEU A 7 9.32 3.57 0.02
CA LEU A 7 9.70 3.64 1.43
C LEU A 7 10.01 2.26 1.99
N LEU A 8 10.86 2.24 3.01
CA LEU A 8 11.08 1.09 3.86
C LEU A 8 10.63 1.48 5.26
N LEU A 9 9.54 0.88 5.72
CA LEU A 9 8.97 1.19 7.03
C LEU A 9 9.30 0.09 8.03
N ASP A 10 9.34 0.45 9.32
CA ASP A 10 9.53 -0.53 10.38
C ASP A 10 8.24 -1.30 10.59
N GLY A 11 8.31 -2.61 10.37
CA GLY A 11 7.20 -3.53 10.64
C GLY A 11 7.51 -4.43 11.83
N PRO A 12 6.56 -5.28 12.21
CA PRO A 12 6.75 -6.19 13.36
C PRO A 12 7.92 -7.16 13.21
N ASP A 13 8.27 -7.53 11.99
CA ASP A 13 9.32 -8.53 11.73
C ASP A 13 10.37 -8.01 10.75
N GLY A 14 10.67 -6.71 10.81
CA GLY A 14 11.68 -6.09 9.96
C GLY A 14 11.11 -5.05 9.02
N LYS A 15 11.93 -4.60 8.09
CA LYS A 15 11.53 -3.54 7.17
C LYS A 15 10.48 -4.02 6.18
N LEU A 16 9.54 -3.16 5.89
CA LEU A 16 8.48 -3.40 4.90
C LEU A 16 8.58 -2.37 3.78
N GLU A 17 8.61 -2.87 2.56
CA GLU A 17 8.64 -2.03 1.37
C GLU A 17 7.24 -1.56 1.04
N VAL A 18 7.07 -0.26 0.84
CA VAL A 18 5.78 0.32 0.49
C VAL A 18 5.97 1.36 -0.62
N PHE A 19 5.15 1.24 -1.66
CA PHE A 19 5.09 2.24 -2.71
C PHE A 19 3.90 3.16 -2.42
N VAL A 20 4.17 4.46 -2.30
CA VAL A 20 3.16 5.46 -1.93
C VAL A 20 2.97 6.44 -3.08
N ASP A 21 1.75 6.56 -3.56
CA ASP A 21 1.39 7.52 -4.59
C ASP A 21 0.35 8.51 -4.05
N PRO A 22 0.66 9.81 -4.06
CA PRO A 22 -0.34 10.80 -3.69
C PRO A 22 -1.41 10.94 -4.77
N PRO A 23 -2.60 11.45 -4.44
CA PRO A 23 -3.60 11.73 -5.46
C PRO A 23 -3.10 12.82 -6.41
N PRO A 24 -3.63 12.88 -7.64
CA PRO A 24 -3.27 13.96 -8.55
C PRO A 24 -3.65 15.30 -7.93
N ALA A 25 -2.73 16.26 -7.99
CA ALA A 25 -3.06 17.63 -7.57
C ALA A 25 -3.87 18.28 -8.67
N ALA A 26 -5.06 18.79 -8.33
CA ALA A 26 -5.87 19.51 -9.28
C ALA A 26 -5.51 21.00 -9.19
N ASP A 27 -4.79 21.52 -10.17
CA ASP A 27 -4.52 22.94 -10.35
C ASP A 27 -4.12 23.68 -9.07
N GLY A 28 -3.17 23.14 -8.34
CA GLY A 28 -2.70 23.75 -7.11
C GLY A 28 -3.58 23.54 -5.90
N ASP A 29 -4.63 22.78 -6.05
CA ASP A 29 -5.51 22.44 -4.94
C ASP A 29 -4.76 21.61 -3.90
N ARG A 30 -4.80 22.08 -2.65
CA ARG A 30 -4.11 21.43 -1.54
C ARG A 30 -5.06 20.70 -0.60
N ARG A 31 -6.24 20.37 -1.07
CA ARG A 31 -7.15 19.62 -0.24
C ARG A 31 -6.54 18.31 0.19
N ALA A 32 -6.90 17.89 1.40
CA ALA A 32 -6.50 16.60 1.91
C ALA A 32 -7.02 15.49 0.99
N ALA A 33 -6.32 14.38 0.96
CA ALA A 33 -6.79 13.22 0.20
C ALA A 33 -8.18 12.79 0.68
N ALA A 34 -8.97 12.23 -0.23
CA ALA A 34 -10.32 11.75 0.09
C ALA A 34 -10.29 10.48 0.96
N GLY A 35 -9.17 9.78 0.97
CA GLY A 35 -9.01 8.56 1.76
C GLY A 35 -7.64 7.97 1.58
N ILE A 36 -7.41 6.88 2.30
CA ILE A 36 -6.20 6.08 2.21
C ILE A 36 -6.60 4.76 1.59
N ALA A 37 -5.99 4.38 0.46
CA ALA A 37 -6.25 3.09 -0.17
C ALA A 37 -5.00 2.23 -0.08
N MET A 38 -5.13 1.05 0.52
CA MET A 38 -4.06 0.06 0.57
C MET A 38 -4.45 -1.07 -0.38
N VAL A 39 -3.58 -1.36 -1.34
CA VAL A 39 -3.84 -2.37 -2.37
C VAL A 39 -2.82 -3.48 -2.24
N ALA A 40 -3.28 -4.67 -1.88
CA ALA A 40 -2.44 -5.82 -1.60
C ALA A 40 -2.28 -6.72 -2.82
N HIS A 41 -1.08 -7.23 -3.01
CA HIS A 41 -0.73 -8.04 -4.17
C HIS A 41 -1.10 -9.52 -3.98
N PRO A 42 -1.08 -10.34 -5.08
CA PRO A 42 -1.41 -11.75 -4.98
C PRO A 42 -0.34 -12.56 -4.23
N HIS A 43 -0.61 -13.85 -4.07
CA HIS A 43 0.19 -14.74 -3.24
C HIS A 43 1.67 -14.73 -3.64
N PRO A 44 2.60 -14.46 -2.69
CA PRO A 44 4.03 -14.34 -3.01
C PRO A 44 4.64 -15.63 -3.56
N LEU A 45 4.19 -16.78 -3.10
CA LEU A 45 4.71 -18.08 -3.55
C LEU A 45 4.37 -18.39 -5.01
N PHE A 46 3.46 -17.62 -5.60
CA PHE A 46 3.09 -17.74 -7.01
C PHE A 46 3.47 -16.49 -7.80
N GLY A 47 4.55 -15.81 -7.37
CA GLY A 47 5.08 -14.64 -8.06
C GLY A 47 4.35 -13.35 -7.81
N GLY A 48 3.49 -13.28 -6.77
CA GLY A 48 2.77 -12.05 -6.44
C GLY A 48 3.70 -10.95 -5.96
N THR A 49 3.55 -9.75 -6.50
CA THR A 49 4.33 -8.58 -6.12
C THR A 49 3.46 -7.32 -6.19
N ALA A 50 3.97 -6.23 -5.57
CA ALA A 50 3.30 -4.93 -5.63
C ALA A 50 3.21 -4.36 -7.05
N ASP A 51 3.99 -4.90 -7.99
CA ASP A 51 3.97 -4.50 -9.40
C ASP A 51 2.99 -5.31 -10.24
N ASN A 52 2.23 -6.21 -9.63
CA ASN A 52 1.19 -6.95 -10.36
C ASN A 52 0.27 -5.97 -11.07
N LYS A 53 -0.10 -6.29 -12.32
CA LYS A 53 -0.86 -5.40 -13.17
C LYS A 53 -2.25 -5.06 -12.59
N VAL A 54 -2.91 -6.02 -11.95
CA VAL A 54 -4.19 -5.78 -11.30
C VAL A 54 -4.02 -4.83 -10.13
N VAL A 55 -2.98 -5.03 -9.33
CA VAL A 55 -2.67 -4.19 -8.18
C VAL A 55 -2.41 -2.75 -8.61
N THR A 56 -1.58 -2.54 -9.62
CA THR A 56 -1.27 -1.19 -10.09
C THR A 56 -2.48 -0.53 -10.73
N THR A 57 -3.34 -1.29 -11.40
CA THR A 57 -4.59 -0.77 -11.97
C THR A 57 -5.57 -0.34 -10.89
N LEU A 58 -5.74 -1.14 -9.84
CA LEU A 58 -6.58 -0.79 -8.70
C LEU A 58 -6.05 0.47 -8.00
N ALA A 59 -4.75 0.54 -7.77
CA ALA A 59 -4.14 1.69 -7.15
C ALA A 59 -4.39 2.97 -7.97
N LYS A 60 -4.23 2.88 -9.28
CA LYS A 60 -4.51 4.01 -10.16
C LYS A 60 -5.97 4.48 -10.05
N SER A 61 -6.91 3.55 -9.98
CA SER A 61 -8.33 3.87 -9.84
C SER A 61 -8.61 4.61 -8.53
N PHE A 62 -8.06 4.13 -7.41
CA PHE A 62 -8.22 4.81 -6.13
C PHE A 62 -7.57 6.18 -6.13
N ARG A 63 -6.42 6.31 -6.79
CA ARG A 63 -5.72 7.58 -6.91
C ARG A 63 -6.56 8.59 -7.68
N GLU A 64 -7.20 8.16 -8.76
CA GLU A 64 -8.09 9.03 -9.54
C GLU A 64 -9.33 9.46 -8.74
N LEU A 65 -9.73 8.67 -7.76
CA LEU A 65 -10.82 9.04 -6.83
C LEU A 65 -10.35 9.98 -5.71
N GLY A 66 -9.10 10.38 -5.71
CA GLY A 66 -8.57 11.31 -4.74
C GLY A 66 -7.90 10.68 -3.53
N CYS A 67 -7.69 9.38 -3.54
CA CYS A 67 -7.03 8.70 -2.44
C CYS A 67 -5.51 8.75 -2.56
N VAL A 68 -4.82 8.82 -1.41
CA VAL A 68 -3.42 8.43 -1.37
C VAL A 68 -3.39 6.90 -1.39
N THR A 69 -2.56 6.32 -2.24
CA THR A 69 -2.52 4.87 -2.40
C THR A 69 -1.20 4.30 -1.90
N LEU A 70 -1.30 3.19 -1.19
CA LEU A 70 -0.14 2.46 -0.70
C LEU A 70 -0.19 1.04 -1.28
N ARG A 71 0.93 0.63 -1.90
CA ARG A 71 1.09 -0.73 -2.40
C ARG A 71 2.22 -1.39 -1.62
N PRO A 72 1.90 -2.07 -0.51
CA PRO A 72 2.95 -2.75 0.25
C PRO A 72 3.41 -4.02 -0.46
N SER A 73 4.68 -4.36 -0.28
CA SER A 73 5.18 -5.69 -0.60
C SER A 73 5.05 -6.53 0.67
N PHE A 74 4.42 -7.70 0.56
CA PHE A 74 4.31 -8.58 1.71
C PHE A 74 5.69 -9.01 2.20
N ARG A 75 5.76 -9.43 3.48
CA ARG A 75 7.03 -9.86 4.07
C ARG A 75 7.71 -10.92 3.21
N GLY A 76 9.00 -10.77 3.03
CA GLY A 76 9.80 -11.67 2.17
C GLY A 76 9.69 -11.39 0.69
N VAL A 77 8.93 -10.35 0.27
CA VAL A 77 8.76 -9.99 -1.13
C VAL A 77 9.44 -8.66 -1.41
N GLY A 78 10.08 -8.52 -2.55
CA GLY A 78 10.80 -7.30 -2.91
C GLY A 78 11.83 -6.96 -1.85
N ALA A 79 11.82 -5.71 -1.37
CA ALA A 79 12.73 -5.27 -0.33
C ALA A 79 12.17 -5.46 1.08
N SER A 80 10.99 -6.06 1.23
CA SER A 80 10.43 -6.37 2.54
C SER A 80 11.16 -7.54 3.18
N GLU A 81 11.47 -7.40 4.47
CA GLU A 81 12.13 -8.44 5.25
C GLU A 81 11.10 -9.42 5.83
N GLY A 82 11.58 -10.48 6.45
CA GLY A 82 10.71 -11.47 7.06
C GLY A 82 10.41 -12.63 6.13
N ARG A 83 9.47 -13.47 6.58
CA ARG A 83 9.07 -14.67 5.83
C ARG A 83 7.56 -14.71 5.66
N HIS A 84 7.13 -15.20 4.52
CA HIS A 84 5.70 -15.44 4.26
C HIS A 84 5.09 -16.30 5.37
N ASP A 85 3.95 -15.90 5.91
CA ASP A 85 3.29 -16.55 7.04
C ASP A 85 1.81 -16.83 6.78
N ARG A 86 1.47 -17.12 5.53
CA ARG A 86 0.12 -17.53 5.11
C ARG A 86 -1.00 -16.55 5.49
N GLY A 87 -0.69 -15.26 5.56
CA GLY A 87 -1.66 -14.21 5.84
C GLY A 87 -1.78 -13.82 7.31
N ILE A 88 -1.20 -14.59 8.23
CA ILE A 88 -1.34 -14.31 9.68
C ILE A 88 -0.51 -13.08 10.07
N ALA A 89 0.81 -13.18 9.91
CA ALA A 89 1.69 -12.07 10.25
C ALA A 89 1.64 -10.96 9.20
N GLU A 90 1.26 -11.27 7.96
CA GLU A 90 1.05 -10.25 6.93
C GLU A 90 -0.04 -9.27 7.33
N THR A 91 -1.08 -9.73 8.02
CA THR A 91 -2.13 -8.85 8.52
C THR A 91 -1.57 -7.84 9.52
N GLU A 92 -0.68 -8.27 10.40
CA GLU A 92 -0.03 -7.36 11.35
C GLU A 92 0.84 -6.33 10.62
N ASP A 93 1.50 -6.74 9.55
CA ASP A 93 2.29 -5.82 8.71
C ASP A 93 1.40 -4.75 8.09
N LEU A 94 0.23 -5.14 7.57
CA LEU A 94 -0.70 -4.19 6.98
C LEU A 94 -1.24 -3.21 8.01
N LEU A 95 -1.49 -3.67 9.25
CA LEU A 95 -1.91 -2.78 10.32
C LEU A 95 -0.83 -1.76 10.67
N ALA A 96 0.43 -2.18 10.69
CA ALA A 96 1.55 -1.27 10.94
C ALA A 96 1.66 -0.20 9.83
N ILE A 97 1.46 -0.60 8.60
CA ILE A 97 1.48 0.33 7.45
C ILE A 97 0.29 1.29 7.53
N HIS A 98 -0.88 0.81 7.92
CA HIS A 98 -2.05 1.66 8.11
C HIS A 98 -1.80 2.71 9.20
N ASP A 99 -1.20 2.31 10.33
CA ASP A 99 -0.86 3.26 11.39
C ASP A 99 0.09 4.34 10.87
N TYR A 100 1.08 3.96 10.09
CA TYR A 100 1.97 4.92 9.46
C TYR A 100 1.21 5.90 8.57
N ALA A 101 0.33 5.40 7.73
CA ALA A 101 -0.44 6.22 6.80
C ALA A 101 -1.36 7.17 7.56
N ARG A 102 -2.02 6.69 8.60
CA ARG A 102 -2.90 7.51 9.42
C ARG A 102 -2.15 8.63 10.13
N ASN A 103 -0.95 8.33 10.62
CA ASN A 103 -0.12 9.34 11.28
C ASN A 103 0.39 10.38 10.28
N ARG A 104 0.68 9.97 9.06
CA ARG A 104 1.22 10.87 8.04
C ARG A 104 0.14 11.69 7.34
N PHE A 105 -0.98 11.05 6.99
CA PHE A 105 -2.02 11.68 6.14
C PHE A 105 -3.28 12.07 6.90
N GLY A 106 -3.39 11.69 8.17
CA GLY A 106 -4.53 12.01 9.01
C GLY A 106 -5.56 10.88 9.09
N PRO A 107 -6.60 11.04 9.92
CA PRO A 107 -7.63 10.01 10.14
C PRO A 107 -8.64 9.97 8.99
N LEU A 108 -8.17 9.61 7.81
CA LEU A 108 -8.99 9.52 6.60
C LEU A 108 -9.66 8.15 6.51
N PRO A 109 -10.75 8.05 5.74
CA PRO A 109 -11.35 6.73 5.46
C PRO A 109 -10.32 5.78 4.87
N LEU A 110 -10.35 4.52 5.30
CA LEU A 110 -9.46 3.48 4.80
C LEU A 110 -10.22 2.59 3.83
N TYR A 111 -9.62 2.39 2.66
CA TYR A 111 -10.11 1.43 1.67
C TYR A 111 -9.06 0.34 1.51
N LEU A 112 -9.48 -0.90 1.69
CA LEU A 112 -8.61 -2.05 1.47
C LEU A 112 -9.05 -2.76 0.21
N ALA A 113 -8.13 -3.01 -0.67
CA ALA A 113 -8.38 -3.77 -1.88
C ALA A 113 -7.26 -4.78 -2.06
N GLY A 114 -7.59 -5.91 -2.66
CA GLY A 114 -6.61 -6.93 -2.89
C GLY A 114 -7.04 -7.84 -4.02
N PHE A 115 -6.08 -8.62 -4.51
CA PHE A 115 -6.30 -9.58 -5.57
C PHE A 115 -5.75 -10.93 -5.13
N SER A 116 -6.57 -11.98 -5.23
CA SER A 116 -6.17 -13.33 -4.83
C SER A 116 -5.78 -13.37 -3.34
N PHE A 117 -4.54 -13.71 -3.01
CA PHE A 117 -4.08 -13.78 -1.62
C PHE A 117 -4.26 -12.45 -0.88
N GLY A 118 -4.07 -11.32 -1.56
CA GLY A 118 -4.22 -9.99 -0.96
C GLY A 118 -5.66 -9.64 -0.61
N ALA A 119 -6.60 -10.38 -1.17
CA ALA A 119 -8.00 -10.19 -0.81
C ALA A 119 -8.29 -10.92 0.51
#